data_1c96e707d2719fa54aacec31c515b526
#
_entry.id   1c96e707d2719fa54aacec31c515b526
#
_cell.length_a   1.000
_cell.length_b   1.000
_cell.length_c   1.000
_cell.angle_alpha   90.00
_cell.angle_beta   90.00
_cell.angle_gamma   90.00
#
_symmetry.space_group_name_H-M   'P 1'
#
loop_
_entity.id
_entity.type
_entity.pdbx_description
1 polymer ?
#
loop_
_entity_poly.entity_id
_entity_poly.type
_entity_poly.pdbx_seq_one_letter_code
_entity_poly.pdbx_strand_id
1 'polypeptide(L)'
;MDTLSYKTVSLNKATVQKEWVVIDATDLALGRLASRVALVLRGKNKPGFTPHVDCGDNVIVINAEKVILKGDKMTDRVYVRYTGYPGGQRFTTPREILAKRPAELVRRAVKGMLPKTRLGDMIIGNLHVYAGPEHPHQAQNPREIKLNEI
;
A
#
# COMPACT_ATOMS: atom_id res chain seq x y z
N MET A 1 44.15 -6.50 1.18
CA MET A 1 42.75 -6.78 0.80
C MET A 1 41.89 -5.67 1.35
N ASP A 2 41.21 -4.98 0.50
CA ASP A 2 40.36 -3.86 0.92
C ASP A 2 39.04 -4.41 1.47
N THR A 3 38.87 -4.41 2.79
CA THR A 3 37.69 -4.94 3.48
C THR A 3 36.46 -4.01 3.38
N LEU A 4 36.59 -2.87 2.72
CA LEU A 4 35.53 -1.89 2.54
C LEU A 4 34.38 -2.38 1.63
N SER A 5 34.61 -3.41 0.79
CA SER A 5 33.60 -3.99 -0.12
C SER A 5 32.44 -4.69 0.60
N TYR A 6 32.58 -5.01 1.87
CA TYR A 6 31.55 -5.71 2.69
C TYR A 6 30.77 -4.77 3.63
N LYS A 7 30.97 -3.45 3.54
CA LYS A 7 30.28 -2.49 4.39
C LYS A 7 28.81 -2.41 4.00
N THR A 8 27.93 -2.82 4.90
CA THR A 8 26.48 -2.68 4.73
C THR A 8 26.09 -1.21 4.82
N VAL A 9 25.39 -0.70 3.79
CA VAL A 9 24.87 0.66 3.78
C VAL A 9 23.55 0.70 4.54
N SER A 10 23.51 1.48 5.64
CA SER A 10 22.29 1.75 6.40
C SER A 10 21.83 3.16 6.10
N LEU A 11 20.59 3.31 5.63
CA LEU A 11 20.00 4.61 5.35
C LEU A 11 19.42 5.25 6.60
N ASN A 12 19.62 6.56 6.73
CA ASN A 12 19.05 7.39 7.78
C ASN A 12 17.94 8.28 7.18
N LYS A 13 17.12 8.88 8.03
CA LYS A 13 16.04 9.79 7.62
C LYS A 13 16.51 10.93 6.70
N ALA A 14 17.76 11.38 6.87
CA ALA A 14 18.36 12.45 6.06
C ALA A 14 18.89 11.96 4.68
N THR A 15 19.22 10.68 4.56
CA THR A 15 19.85 10.11 3.36
C THR A 15 18.87 9.34 2.48
N VAL A 16 17.65 9.11 2.97
CA VAL A 16 16.60 8.42 2.21
C VAL A 16 16.10 9.31 1.09
N GLN A 17 16.14 8.77 -0.14
CA GLN A 17 15.50 9.37 -1.31
C GLN A 17 14.16 8.67 -1.56
N LYS A 18 13.07 9.44 -1.55
CA LYS A 18 11.71 8.95 -1.82
C LYS A 18 11.28 9.39 -3.22
N GLU A 19 10.81 8.44 -3.98
CA GLU A 19 10.22 8.66 -5.30
C GLU A 19 8.69 8.57 -5.23
N TRP A 20 8.04 9.05 -6.28
CA TRP A 20 6.61 8.91 -6.47
C TRP A 20 6.34 7.87 -7.55
N VAL A 21 5.47 6.91 -7.23
CA VAL A 21 5.18 5.77 -8.08
C VAL A 21 3.68 5.65 -8.29
N VAL A 22 3.25 5.46 -9.54
CA VAL A 22 1.87 5.16 -9.92
C VAL A 22 1.74 3.69 -10.28
N ILE A 23 0.71 3.05 -9.76
CA ILE A 23 0.33 1.67 -10.05
C ILE A 23 -1.14 1.65 -10.47
N ASP A 24 -1.43 1.08 -11.63
CA ASP A 24 -2.80 0.82 -12.07
C ASP A 24 -3.32 -0.47 -11.44
N ALA A 25 -4.49 -0.39 -10.81
CA ALA A 25 -5.14 -1.51 -10.15
C ALA A 25 -6.12 -2.27 -11.06
N THR A 26 -6.28 -1.85 -12.32
CA THR A 26 -7.24 -2.45 -13.26
C THR A 26 -6.97 -3.95 -13.41
N ASP A 27 -8.01 -4.76 -13.25
CA ASP A 27 -8.01 -6.22 -13.39
C ASP A 27 -6.99 -6.98 -12.51
N LEU A 28 -6.41 -6.31 -11.52
CA LEU A 28 -5.47 -6.93 -10.61
C LEU A 28 -6.17 -7.54 -9.39
N ALA A 29 -5.69 -8.72 -8.98
CA ALA A 29 -6.16 -9.34 -7.74
C ALA A 29 -5.70 -8.50 -6.53
N LEU A 30 -6.66 -8.09 -5.67
CA LEU A 30 -6.43 -7.24 -4.50
C LEU A 30 -5.24 -7.69 -3.63
N GLY A 31 -5.11 -9.00 -3.36
CA GLY A 31 -4.02 -9.51 -2.52
C GLY A 31 -2.65 -9.34 -3.15
N ARG A 32 -2.53 -9.60 -4.46
CA ARG A 32 -1.27 -9.42 -5.20
C ARG A 32 -0.88 -7.95 -5.30
N LEU A 33 -1.84 -7.09 -5.64
CA LEU A 33 -1.64 -5.65 -5.64
C LEU A 33 -1.15 -5.18 -4.26
N ALA A 34 -1.86 -5.54 -3.19
CA ALA A 34 -1.55 -5.08 -1.84
C ALA A 34 -0.16 -5.54 -1.36
N SER A 35 0.27 -6.76 -1.71
CA SER A 35 1.59 -7.28 -1.31
C SER A 35 2.73 -6.51 -2.00
N ARG A 36 2.60 -6.20 -3.28
CA ARG A 36 3.60 -5.43 -4.03
C ARG A 36 3.64 -3.97 -3.58
N VAL A 37 2.48 -3.35 -3.42
CA VAL A 37 2.37 -1.99 -2.86
C VAL A 37 3.01 -1.90 -1.47
N ALA A 38 2.75 -2.87 -0.58
CA ALA A 38 3.36 -2.89 0.75
C ALA A 38 4.88 -3.05 0.71
N LEU A 39 5.42 -3.79 -0.26
CA LEU A 39 6.86 -3.96 -0.47
C LEU A 39 7.53 -2.63 -0.86
N VAL A 40 6.93 -1.89 -1.81
CA VAL A 40 7.42 -0.57 -2.26
C VAL A 40 7.30 0.47 -1.15
N LEU A 41 6.15 0.55 -0.48
CA LEU A 41 5.91 1.46 0.64
C LEU A 41 6.92 1.25 1.78
N ARG A 42 7.34 0.02 2.02
CA ARG A 42 8.35 -0.28 3.03
C ARG A 42 9.78 -0.04 2.53
N GLY A 43 9.98 0.04 1.22
CA GLY A 43 11.30 0.22 0.59
C GLY A 43 12.13 -1.06 0.51
N LYS A 44 11.51 -2.24 0.58
CA LYS A 44 12.22 -3.52 0.47
C LYS A 44 12.78 -3.81 -0.93
N ASN A 45 12.36 -3.05 -1.93
CA ASN A 45 12.89 -3.07 -3.28
C ASN A 45 14.22 -2.31 -3.42
N LYS A 46 14.62 -1.54 -2.40
CA LYS A 46 15.84 -0.73 -2.40
C LYS A 46 17.01 -1.46 -1.70
N PRO A 47 18.23 -1.40 -2.24
CA PRO A 47 19.40 -2.06 -1.63
C PRO A 47 19.77 -1.50 -0.25
N GLY A 48 19.46 -0.22 0.00
CA GLY A 48 19.71 0.46 1.28
C GLY A 48 18.60 0.30 2.32
N PHE A 49 17.73 -0.68 2.19
CA PHE A 49 16.63 -0.92 3.13
C PHE A 49 17.09 -1.01 4.58
N THR A 50 16.52 -0.17 5.43
CA THR A 50 16.79 -0.17 6.88
C THR A 50 15.47 -0.37 7.65
N PRO A 51 15.32 -1.43 8.48
CA PRO A 51 14.04 -1.82 9.07
C PRO A 51 13.38 -0.79 9.97
N HIS A 52 14.16 0.07 10.66
CA HIS A 52 13.67 1.07 11.60
C HIS A 52 13.46 2.46 11.00
N VAL A 53 13.77 2.63 9.70
CA VAL A 53 13.62 3.89 8.96
C VAL A 53 12.55 3.73 7.88
N ASP A 54 11.80 4.80 7.59
CA ASP A 54 10.88 4.87 6.47
C ASP A 54 11.66 5.11 5.16
N CYS A 55 12.11 4.03 4.53
CA CYS A 55 12.91 4.03 3.30
C CYS A 55 12.05 3.91 2.02
N GLY A 56 10.74 3.74 2.18
CA GLY A 56 9.82 3.51 1.07
C GLY A 56 9.51 4.73 0.23
N ASP A 57 8.84 4.47 -0.89
CA ASP A 57 8.39 5.48 -1.83
C ASP A 57 6.94 5.89 -1.56
N ASN A 58 6.52 7.03 -2.13
CA ASN A 58 5.13 7.43 -2.14
C ASN A 58 4.41 6.66 -3.27
N VAL A 59 3.37 5.93 -2.93
CA VAL A 59 2.66 5.09 -3.90
C VAL A 59 1.26 5.65 -4.15
N ILE A 60 0.97 5.87 -5.43
CA ILE A 60 -0.34 6.25 -5.94
C ILE A 60 -0.95 5.02 -6.59
N VAL A 61 -2.13 4.62 -6.13
CA VAL A 61 -2.92 3.55 -6.77
C VAL A 61 -4.14 4.18 -7.44
N ILE A 62 -4.27 3.96 -8.74
CA ILE A 62 -5.41 4.43 -9.55
C ILE A 62 -6.34 3.27 -9.90
N ASN A 63 -7.55 3.59 -10.34
CA ASN A 63 -8.59 2.61 -10.73
C ASN A 63 -8.94 1.60 -9.63
N ALA A 64 -8.97 2.01 -8.36
CA ALA A 64 -9.23 1.11 -7.25
C ALA A 64 -10.62 0.45 -7.29
N GLU A 65 -11.56 0.99 -8.05
CA GLU A 65 -12.88 0.41 -8.29
C GLU A 65 -12.84 -0.86 -9.15
N LYS A 66 -11.81 -1.01 -10.02
CA LYS A 66 -11.66 -2.13 -10.96
C LYS A 66 -10.85 -3.29 -10.41
N VAL A 67 -10.57 -3.28 -9.11
CA VAL A 67 -9.82 -4.35 -8.42
C VAL A 67 -10.66 -5.63 -8.34
N ILE A 68 -10.03 -6.78 -8.62
CA ILE A 68 -10.68 -8.10 -8.61
C ILE A 68 -10.45 -8.80 -7.27
N LEU A 69 -11.52 -9.37 -6.70
CA LEU A 69 -11.45 -10.37 -5.65
C LEU A 69 -11.82 -11.74 -6.26
N LYS A 70 -10.90 -12.71 -6.16
CA LYS A 70 -11.13 -14.06 -6.70
C LYS A 70 -12.03 -14.90 -5.76
N GLY A 71 -12.89 -15.73 -6.36
CA GLY A 71 -13.86 -16.57 -5.65
C GLY A 71 -14.95 -15.73 -4.95
N ASP A 72 -15.62 -16.33 -3.98
CA ASP A 72 -16.79 -15.74 -3.31
C ASP A 72 -16.43 -14.69 -2.25
N LYS A 73 -15.17 -14.20 -2.22
CA LYS A 73 -14.70 -13.21 -1.24
C LYS A 73 -15.43 -11.88 -1.28
N MET A 74 -16.10 -11.58 -2.39
CA MET A 74 -16.92 -10.36 -2.51
C MET A 74 -18.07 -10.32 -1.51
N THR A 75 -18.68 -11.49 -1.24
CA THR A 75 -19.86 -11.64 -0.39
C THR A 75 -19.54 -12.29 0.94
N ASP A 76 -18.70 -13.32 0.94
CA ASP A 76 -18.46 -14.16 2.12
C ASP A 76 -17.50 -13.52 3.13
N ARG A 77 -16.59 -12.65 2.64
CA ARG A 77 -15.68 -11.97 3.55
C ARG A 77 -16.38 -10.86 4.28
N VAL A 78 -16.26 -10.89 5.62
CA VAL A 78 -16.85 -9.87 6.49
C VAL A 78 -15.74 -9.09 7.19
N TYR A 79 -15.80 -7.76 7.10
CA TYR A 79 -14.99 -6.85 7.89
C TYR A 79 -15.78 -6.40 9.13
N VAL A 80 -15.23 -6.68 10.28
CA VAL A 80 -15.84 -6.31 11.56
C VAL A 80 -15.26 -4.98 12.05
N ARG A 81 -16.12 -4.09 12.50
CA ARG A 81 -15.77 -2.84 13.17
C ARG A 81 -16.60 -2.72 14.44
N TYR A 82 -15.98 -2.25 15.50
CA TYR A 82 -16.64 -2.00 16.78
C TYR A 82 -16.62 -0.50 17.08
N THR A 83 -17.76 0.06 17.51
CA THR A 83 -17.90 1.50 17.77
C THR A 83 -17.56 1.89 19.21
N GLY A 84 -17.34 0.93 20.12
CA GLY A 84 -17.06 1.15 21.55
C GLY A 84 -18.30 1.16 22.44
N TYR A 85 -19.50 1.08 21.88
CA TYR A 85 -20.77 1.07 22.64
C TYR A 85 -21.40 -0.32 22.68
N PRO A 86 -22.23 -0.64 23.70
CA PRO A 86 -23.00 -1.88 23.72
C PRO A 86 -23.79 -2.06 22.41
N GLY A 87 -23.72 -3.25 21.81
CA GLY A 87 -24.32 -3.51 20.48
C GLY A 87 -23.66 -2.80 19.29
N GLY A 88 -22.50 -2.18 19.49
CA GLY A 88 -21.81 -1.37 18.50
C GLY A 88 -20.99 -2.16 17.46
N GLN A 89 -21.13 -3.48 17.39
CA GLN A 89 -20.46 -4.29 16.36
C GLN A 89 -21.12 -4.07 15.00
N ARG A 90 -20.31 -3.76 13.99
CA ARG A 90 -20.77 -3.53 12.62
C ARG A 90 -20.04 -4.48 11.67
N PHE A 91 -20.79 -5.02 10.74
CA PHE A 91 -20.33 -5.94 9.71
C PHE A 91 -20.43 -5.25 8.36
N THR A 92 -19.42 -5.42 7.51
CA THR A 92 -19.41 -4.83 6.17
C THR A 92 -18.75 -5.81 5.21
N THR A 93 -19.36 -6.06 4.06
CA THR A 93 -18.80 -6.90 3.02
C THR A 93 -17.89 -6.09 2.07
N PRO A 94 -16.92 -6.72 1.38
CA PRO A 94 -16.13 -6.05 0.35
C PRO A 94 -16.99 -5.39 -0.73
N ARG A 95 -18.10 -6.01 -1.11
CA ARG A 95 -19.06 -5.47 -2.08
C ARG A 95 -19.61 -4.11 -1.65
N GLU A 96 -20.01 -3.99 -0.38
CA GLU A 96 -20.52 -2.74 0.18
C GLU A 96 -19.43 -1.66 0.29
N ILE A 97 -18.19 -2.06 0.62
CA ILE A 97 -17.05 -1.14 0.69
C ILE A 97 -16.72 -0.63 -0.71
N LEU A 98 -16.66 -1.52 -1.70
CA LEU A 98 -16.35 -1.15 -3.09
C LEU A 98 -17.38 -0.17 -3.67
N ALA A 99 -18.68 -0.38 -3.37
CA ALA A 99 -19.76 0.51 -3.81
C ALA A 99 -19.70 1.90 -3.15
N LYS A 100 -19.30 1.99 -1.87
CA LYS A 100 -19.30 3.25 -1.13
C LYS A 100 -17.95 3.97 -1.17
N ARG A 101 -16.85 3.25 -0.98
CA ARG A 101 -15.48 3.80 -0.83
C ARG A 101 -14.45 2.80 -1.37
N PRO A 102 -14.26 2.68 -2.68
CA PRO A 102 -13.35 1.69 -3.29
C PRO A 102 -11.91 1.84 -2.81
N ALA A 103 -11.45 3.07 -2.60
CA ALA A 103 -10.11 3.35 -2.08
C ALA A 103 -9.85 2.71 -0.70
N GLU A 104 -10.87 2.60 0.15
CA GLU A 104 -10.73 2.03 1.50
C GLU A 104 -10.44 0.53 1.45
N LEU A 105 -10.98 -0.19 0.47
CA LEU A 105 -10.74 -1.63 0.31
C LEU A 105 -9.27 -1.93 0.08
N VAL A 106 -8.64 -1.19 -0.84
CA VAL A 106 -7.21 -1.31 -1.14
C VAL A 106 -6.37 -0.90 0.08
N ARG A 107 -6.69 0.24 0.69
CA ARG A 107 -5.98 0.74 1.88
C ARG A 107 -6.01 -0.25 3.05
N ARG A 108 -7.14 -0.89 3.31
CA ARG A 108 -7.27 -1.94 4.35
C ARG A 108 -6.40 -3.16 4.04
N ALA A 109 -6.38 -3.60 2.78
CA ALA A 109 -5.56 -4.73 2.37
C ALA A 109 -4.06 -4.44 2.56
N VAL A 110 -3.60 -3.26 2.14
CA VAL A 110 -2.20 -2.83 2.30
C VAL A 110 -1.85 -2.66 3.79
N LYS A 111 -2.71 -1.99 4.59
CA LYS A 111 -2.50 -1.81 6.03
C LYS A 111 -2.32 -3.14 6.76
N GLY A 112 -3.08 -4.17 6.36
CA GLY A 112 -2.95 -5.52 6.91
C GLY A 112 -1.61 -6.21 6.61
N MET A 113 -0.89 -5.77 5.55
CA MET A 113 0.41 -6.31 5.12
C MET A 113 1.61 -5.49 5.61
N LEU A 114 1.36 -4.28 6.13
CA LEU A 114 2.39 -3.47 6.77
C LEU A 114 2.60 -3.88 8.23
N PRO A 115 3.79 -3.60 8.80
CA PRO A 115 4.05 -3.87 10.22
C PRO A 115 3.06 -3.13 11.12
N LYS A 116 2.59 -3.79 12.17
CA LYS A 116 1.67 -3.21 13.17
C LYS A 116 2.43 -2.42 14.23
N THR A 117 3.21 -1.44 13.80
CA THR A 117 4.05 -0.58 14.64
C THR A 117 3.77 0.89 14.33
N ARG A 118 4.26 1.81 15.17
CA ARG A 118 4.20 3.26 14.92
C ARG A 118 4.77 3.62 13.54
N LEU A 119 5.87 2.97 13.12
CA LEU A 119 6.48 3.14 11.81
C LEU A 119 5.51 2.70 10.69
N GLY A 120 4.82 1.58 10.85
CA GLY A 120 3.83 1.11 9.88
C GLY A 120 2.64 2.06 9.72
N ASP A 121 2.20 2.70 10.81
CA ASP A 121 1.14 3.72 10.75
C ASP A 121 1.63 5.03 10.09
N MET A 122 2.92 5.34 10.14
CA MET A 122 3.51 6.44 9.36
C MET A 122 3.61 6.09 7.88
N ILE A 123 4.09 4.90 7.55
CA ILE A 123 4.29 4.41 6.19
C ILE A 123 2.97 4.38 5.41
N ILE A 124 1.85 3.99 6.03
CA ILE A 124 0.54 3.98 5.34
C ILE A 124 0.08 5.39 4.92
N GLY A 125 0.65 6.45 5.50
CA GLY A 125 0.44 7.84 5.08
C GLY A 125 1.00 8.14 3.68
N ASN A 126 2.01 7.39 3.23
CA ASN A 126 2.62 7.52 1.91
C ASN A 126 1.81 6.80 0.82
N LEU A 127 0.66 6.18 1.17
CA LEU A 127 -0.23 5.52 0.24
C LEU A 127 -1.41 6.43 -0.13
N HIS A 128 -1.51 6.76 -1.40
CA HIS A 128 -2.60 7.53 -2.00
C HIS A 128 -3.41 6.62 -2.92
N VAL A 129 -4.70 6.45 -2.66
CA VAL A 129 -5.57 5.55 -3.44
C VAL A 129 -6.72 6.34 -4.02
N TYR A 130 -6.92 6.21 -5.33
CA TYR A 130 -7.98 6.87 -6.10
C TYR A 130 -8.89 5.84 -6.77
N ALA A 131 -10.18 6.13 -6.78
CA ALA A 131 -11.19 5.26 -7.39
C ALA A 131 -11.05 5.22 -8.91
N GLY A 132 -10.91 6.38 -9.53
CA GLY A 132 -10.78 6.57 -10.97
C GLY A 132 -9.33 6.62 -11.46
N PRO A 133 -9.15 6.98 -12.75
CA PRO A 133 -7.83 7.07 -13.38
C PRO A 133 -7.06 8.35 -13.04
N GLU A 134 -7.73 9.38 -12.55
CA GLU A 134 -7.13 10.69 -12.29
C GLU A 134 -6.59 10.80 -10.87
N HIS A 135 -5.46 11.49 -10.72
CA HIS A 135 -4.85 11.81 -9.43
C HIS A 135 -4.28 13.25 -9.41
N PRO A 136 -4.30 13.95 -8.27
CA PRO A 136 -3.84 15.35 -8.17
C PRO A 136 -2.31 15.51 -8.07
N HIS A 137 -1.53 14.42 -8.13
CA HIS A 137 -0.08 14.42 -7.89
C HIS A 137 0.76 14.51 -9.18
N GLN A 138 0.26 15.11 -10.25
CA GLN A 138 1.00 15.24 -11.51
C GLN A 138 2.27 16.09 -11.36
N ALA A 139 2.24 17.12 -10.52
CA ALA A 139 3.39 17.97 -10.25
C ALA A 139 4.59 17.25 -9.63
N GLN A 140 4.38 16.06 -9.05
CA GLN A 140 5.43 15.24 -8.46
C GLN A 140 6.14 14.34 -9.48
N ASN A 141 5.74 14.38 -10.77
CA ASN A 141 6.25 13.55 -11.85
C ASN A 141 6.35 12.06 -11.46
N PRO A 142 5.25 11.42 -11.06
CA PRO A 142 5.28 10.06 -10.58
C PRO A 142 5.64 9.08 -11.72
N ARG A 143 6.50 8.10 -11.40
CA ARG A 143 6.90 7.05 -12.32
C ARG A 143 5.83 5.94 -12.36
N GLU A 144 5.40 5.56 -13.53
CA GLU A 144 4.54 4.38 -13.68
C GLU A 144 5.35 3.10 -13.51
N ILE A 145 4.86 2.19 -12.67
CA ILE A 145 5.44 0.87 -12.46
C ILE A 145 4.37 -0.20 -12.66
N LYS A 146 4.67 -1.18 -13.50
CA LYS A 146 3.83 -2.37 -13.64
C LYS A 146 4.09 -3.34 -12.49
N LEU A 147 3.05 -4.03 -12.05
CA LEU A 147 3.13 -4.95 -10.91
C LEU A 147 4.19 -6.06 -11.08
N ASN A 148 4.49 -6.44 -12.31
CA ASN A 148 5.47 -7.48 -12.64
C ASN A 148 6.93 -6.98 -12.55
N GLU A 149 7.14 -5.67 -12.45
CA GLU A 149 8.47 -5.05 -12.37
C GLU A 149 8.95 -4.86 -10.91
N ILE A 150 8.10 -5.14 -9.95
CA ILE A 150 8.33 -5.09 -8.52
C ILE A 150 8.55 -6.56 -8.06
#